data_a70e98ee290ac42ec9768dcbd82da470
#
_entry.id   a70e98ee290ac42ec9768dcbd82da470
#
_cell.length_a   1.000
_cell.length_b   1.000
_cell.length_c   1.000
_cell.angle_alpha   90.00
_cell.angle_beta   90.00
_cell.angle_gamma   90.00
#
_symmetry.space_group_name_H-M   'P 1'
#
loop_
_entity.id
_entity.type
_entity.pdbx_description
1 polymer ?
#
loop_
_entity_poly.entity_id
_entity_poly.type
_entity_poly.pdbx_seq_one_letter_code
_entity_poly.pdbx_strand_id
1 'polypeptide(L)'
;GGESAPRSAVGDRQREDDALARDAERRQLERKKARAEKMLAAAQKQSLELEASFLTVASEALGEGASAWEKRAALAKLVAAPVSWDPPDVPLPRNAGLASRKRAFVLTFLGDAEPSQTFDLREEVTAIVRSADAARGDTVILRLVSGGGSVTGYGLAMAQLLRLKEAGLHLTVCVEQVAASGGYMMACVADKIVASPFAVLGSIGVITEIPNVYERLTKEGVTFSTVTAGEFKRTLTP
;
A
#
# COMPACT_ATOMS: atom_id res chain seq x y z
N GLY A 1 55.76 49.54 24.41
CA GLY A 1 54.58 49.85 23.65
C GLY A 1 54.19 48.69 22.77
N GLY A 2 53.27 47.86 23.25
CA GLY A 2 52.69 46.79 22.47
C GLY A 2 51.17 46.97 22.48
N GLU A 3 50.63 47.52 21.41
CA GLU A 3 49.19 47.63 21.20
C GLU A 3 48.63 46.25 20.93
N SER A 4 47.81 45.73 21.84
CA SER A 4 46.98 44.57 21.67
C SER A 4 45.75 44.95 20.85
N ALA A 5 45.69 44.50 19.61
CA ALA A 5 44.52 44.65 18.74
C ALA A 5 43.28 44.02 19.38
N PRO A 6 42.06 44.58 19.16
CA PRO A 6 40.84 44.16 19.85
C PRO A 6 40.36 42.80 19.27
N ARG A 7 40.57 41.72 20.01
CA ARG A 7 40.04 40.37 19.72
C ARG A 7 38.52 40.24 19.93
N SER A 8 37.80 41.24 20.36
CA SER A 8 36.36 41.21 20.67
C SER A 8 35.43 41.42 19.48
N ALA A 9 35.82 42.22 18.49
CA ALA A 9 34.92 42.62 17.41
C ALA A 9 34.63 41.52 16.38
N VAL A 10 35.49 40.51 16.19
CA VAL A 10 35.28 39.40 15.26
C VAL A 10 34.35 38.36 15.87
N GLY A 11 34.45 38.10 17.17
CA GLY A 11 33.59 37.17 17.89
C GLY A 11 32.14 37.65 18.02
N ASP A 12 31.94 38.95 18.11
CA ASP A 12 30.60 39.53 18.24
C ASP A 12 29.86 39.52 16.87
N ARG A 13 30.53 39.82 15.78
CA ARG A 13 29.96 39.69 14.42
C ARG A 13 29.57 38.24 14.09
N GLN A 14 30.40 37.30 14.46
CA GLN A 14 30.11 35.85 14.20
C GLN A 14 28.89 35.38 14.98
N ARG A 15 28.69 35.86 16.23
CA ARG A 15 27.49 35.61 17.04
C ARG A 15 26.24 36.25 16.47
N GLU A 16 26.34 37.46 15.92
CA GLU A 16 25.21 38.11 15.24
C GLU A 16 24.81 37.40 13.95
N ASP A 17 25.77 36.99 13.14
CA ASP A 17 25.52 36.23 11.92
C ASP A 17 24.87 34.87 12.22
N ASP A 18 25.34 34.16 13.25
CA ASP A 18 24.76 32.91 13.72
C ASP A 18 23.34 33.09 14.31
N ALA A 19 23.05 34.22 14.91
CA ALA A 19 21.72 34.53 15.42
C ALA A 19 20.75 34.88 14.29
N LEU A 20 21.20 35.63 13.28
CA LEU A 20 20.43 35.92 12.09
C LEU A 20 20.13 34.65 11.25
N ALA A 21 21.10 33.75 11.11
CA ALA A 21 20.92 32.47 10.44
C ALA A 21 19.87 31.59 11.15
N ARG A 22 19.95 31.51 12.49
CA ARG A 22 18.95 30.76 13.29
C ARG A 22 17.55 31.38 13.21
N ASP A 23 17.43 32.70 13.17
CA ASP A 23 16.13 33.37 13.04
C ASP A 23 15.54 33.15 11.61
N ALA A 24 16.37 33.18 10.58
CA ALA A 24 15.97 32.86 9.21
C ALA A 24 15.50 31.41 9.06
N GLU A 25 16.21 30.46 9.68
CA GLU A 25 15.84 29.05 9.70
C GLU A 25 14.52 28.80 10.44
N ARG A 26 14.34 29.46 11.60
CA ARG A 26 13.10 29.43 12.37
C ARG A 26 11.92 29.95 11.56
N ARG A 27 12.05 31.10 10.89
CA ARG A 27 11.01 31.68 10.02
C ARG A 27 10.69 30.75 8.83
N GLN A 28 11.70 30.08 8.28
CA GLN A 28 11.51 29.12 7.22
C GLN A 28 10.73 27.88 7.69
N LEU A 29 11.05 27.41 8.91
CA LEU A 29 10.35 26.29 9.54
C LEU A 29 8.88 26.65 9.84
N GLU A 30 8.62 27.83 10.36
CA GLU A 30 7.27 28.34 10.62
C GLU A 30 6.44 28.45 9.34
N ARG A 31 7.03 28.95 8.25
CA ARG A 31 6.37 28.98 6.93
C ARG A 31 6.06 27.58 6.41
N LYS A 32 6.96 26.62 6.59
CA LYS A 32 6.73 25.21 6.21
C LYS A 32 5.60 24.59 7.03
N LYS A 33 5.56 24.84 8.35
CA LYS A 33 4.47 24.37 9.23
C LYS A 33 3.12 24.94 8.80
N ALA A 34 3.02 26.25 8.64
CA ALA A 34 1.79 26.91 8.22
C ALA A 34 1.29 26.42 6.85
N ARG A 35 2.21 26.14 5.91
CA ARG A 35 1.86 25.56 4.62
C ARG A 35 1.35 24.13 4.76
N ALA A 36 1.99 23.30 5.57
CA ALA A 36 1.57 21.92 5.85
C ALA A 36 0.19 21.87 6.52
N GLU A 37 -0.07 22.74 7.49
CA GLU A 37 -1.38 22.86 8.16
C GLU A 37 -2.48 23.27 7.17
N LYS A 38 -2.20 24.23 6.31
CA LYS A 38 -3.16 24.65 5.27
C LYS A 38 -3.48 23.52 4.29
N MET A 39 -2.48 22.72 3.92
CA MET A 39 -2.67 21.58 3.06
C MET A 39 -3.45 20.45 3.72
N LEU A 40 -3.17 20.18 5.00
CA LEU A 40 -3.91 19.20 5.78
C LEU A 40 -5.39 19.60 5.90
N ALA A 41 -5.67 20.86 6.19
CA ALA A 41 -7.03 21.39 6.27
C ALA A 41 -7.77 21.28 4.91
N ALA A 42 -7.08 21.55 3.79
CA ALA A 42 -7.65 21.40 2.46
C ALA A 42 -7.96 19.91 2.14
N ALA A 43 -7.06 19.00 2.49
CA ALA A 43 -7.27 17.57 2.29
C ALA A 43 -8.42 17.03 3.16
N GLN A 44 -8.53 17.47 4.41
CA GLN A 44 -9.65 17.12 5.28
C GLN A 44 -10.99 17.63 4.74
N LYS A 45 -11.03 18.87 4.24
CA LYS A 45 -12.24 19.43 3.61
C LYS A 45 -12.66 18.62 2.40
N GLN A 46 -11.72 18.26 1.54
CA GLN A 46 -11.99 17.45 0.34
C GLN A 46 -12.48 16.02 0.71
N SER A 47 -11.92 15.42 1.77
CA SER A 47 -12.38 14.13 2.30
C SER A 47 -13.83 14.21 2.79
N LEU A 48 -14.18 15.26 3.55
CA LEU A 48 -15.54 15.48 4.03
C LEU A 48 -16.55 15.72 2.89
N GLU A 49 -16.14 16.46 1.85
CA GLU A 49 -16.98 16.69 0.66
C GLU A 49 -17.23 15.38 -0.12
N LEU A 50 -16.19 14.52 -0.22
CA LEU A 50 -16.30 13.18 -0.80
C LEU A 50 -17.23 12.28 0.01
N GLU A 51 -17.08 12.25 1.34
CA GLU A 51 -17.96 11.48 2.23
C GLU A 51 -19.41 11.97 2.14
N ALA A 52 -19.64 13.28 2.11
CA ALA A 52 -20.97 13.86 1.97
C ALA A 52 -21.61 13.48 0.62
N SER A 53 -20.85 13.55 -0.47
CA SER A 53 -21.33 13.14 -1.79
C SER A 53 -21.64 11.65 -1.84
N PHE A 54 -20.81 10.83 -1.21
CA PHE A 54 -21.01 9.38 -1.10
C PHE A 54 -22.29 9.04 -0.32
N LEU A 55 -22.50 9.72 0.82
CA LEU A 55 -23.70 9.55 1.64
C LEU A 55 -24.97 10.01 0.90
N THR A 56 -24.88 11.09 0.11
CA THR A 56 -26.01 11.58 -0.68
C THR A 56 -26.41 10.55 -1.75
N VAL A 57 -25.46 10.06 -2.53
CA VAL A 57 -25.73 9.05 -3.57
C VAL A 57 -26.16 7.72 -2.95
N ALA A 58 -25.59 7.33 -1.79
CA ALA A 58 -26.03 6.15 -1.07
C ALA A 58 -27.47 6.31 -0.53
N SER A 59 -27.86 7.49 -0.04
CA SER A 59 -29.22 7.75 0.43
C SER A 59 -30.22 7.77 -0.71
N GLU A 60 -29.88 8.33 -1.87
CA GLU A 60 -30.69 8.28 -3.09
C GLU A 60 -30.86 6.85 -3.61
N ALA A 61 -29.78 6.05 -3.57
CA ALA A 61 -29.82 4.64 -3.97
C ALA A 61 -30.62 3.75 -3.00
N LEU A 62 -30.72 4.15 -1.73
CA LEU A 62 -31.43 3.42 -0.67
C LEU A 62 -32.85 3.93 -0.44
N GLY A 63 -33.32 4.94 -1.21
CA GLY A 63 -34.66 5.53 -1.09
C GLY A 63 -35.79 4.48 -1.09
N GLU A 64 -36.82 4.73 -0.32
CA GLU A 64 -38.03 3.89 -0.23
C GLU A 64 -38.66 3.77 -1.61
N GLY A 65 -38.56 2.60 -2.23
CA GLY A 65 -39.23 2.30 -3.53
C GLY A 65 -38.27 1.87 -4.66
N ALA A 66 -36.99 2.10 -4.54
CA ALA A 66 -36.04 1.65 -5.56
C ALA A 66 -35.86 0.12 -5.52
N SER A 67 -35.90 -0.53 -6.68
CA SER A 67 -35.69 -1.97 -6.83
C SER A 67 -34.27 -2.37 -6.45
N ALA A 68 -34.08 -3.63 -6.04
CA ALA A 68 -32.75 -4.15 -5.70
C ALA A 68 -31.75 -4.01 -6.84
N TRP A 69 -32.22 -4.01 -8.09
CA TRP A 69 -31.42 -3.81 -9.29
C TRP A 69 -30.94 -2.35 -9.42
N GLU A 70 -31.81 -1.38 -9.22
CA GLU A 70 -31.46 0.04 -9.29
C GLU A 70 -30.44 0.41 -8.21
N LYS A 71 -30.61 -0.14 -6.99
CA LYS A 71 -29.66 0.02 -5.89
C LYS A 71 -28.28 -0.54 -6.23
N ARG A 72 -28.23 -1.75 -6.86
CA ARG A 72 -26.97 -2.35 -7.33
C ARG A 72 -26.35 -1.57 -8.47
N ALA A 73 -27.14 -1.08 -9.41
CA ALA A 73 -26.64 -0.29 -10.53
C ALA A 73 -26.06 1.07 -10.07
N ALA A 74 -26.68 1.71 -9.08
CA ALA A 74 -26.17 2.94 -8.48
C ALA A 74 -24.85 2.69 -7.73
N LEU A 75 -24.77 1.63 -6.93
CA LEU A 75 -23.53 1.20 -6.26
C LEU A 75 -22.42 0.86 -7.26
N ALA A 76 -22.74 0.15 -8.34
CA ALA A 76 -21.77 -0.19 -9.36
C ALA A 76 -21.23 1.07 -10.09
N LYS A 77 -22.07 2.07 -10.34
CA LYS A 77 -21.63 3.37 -10.87
C LYS A 77 -20.74 4.13 -9.92
N LEU A 78 -21.01 4.07 -8.62
CA LEU A 78 -20.23 4.70 -7.57
C LEU A 78 -18.82 4.07 -7.44
N VAL A 79 -18.77 2.73 -7.52
CA VAL A 79 -17.50 1.97 -7.47
C VAL A 79 -16.71 2.10 -8.78
N ALA A 80 -17.40 2.22 -9.92
CA ALA A 80 -16.79 2.36 -11.24
C ALA A 80 -16.44 3.81 -11.60
N ALA A 81 -16.96 4.82 -10.87
CA ALA A 81 -16.54 6.18 -11.07
C ALA A 81 -15.03 6.27 -10.80
N PRO A 82 -14.21 6.68 -11.78
CA PRO A 82 -12.81 6.91 -11.50
C PRO A 82 -12.76 8.02 -10.45
N VAL A 83 -12.39 7.66 -9.22
CA VAL A 83 -11.98 8.67 -8.25
C VAL A 83 -10.72 9.26 -8.84
N SER A 84 -10.85 10.37 -9.57
CA SER A 84 -9.72 11.18 -9.96
C SER A 84 -9.18 11.81 -8.68
N TRP A 85 -8.47 11.01 -7.91
CA TRP A 85 -7.67 11.56 -6.85
C TRP A 85 -6.38 12.07 -7.50
N ASP A 86 -6.42 13.32 -7.92
CA ASP A 86 -5.21 14.09 -8.12
C ASP A 86 -4.71 14.45 -6.71
N PRO A 87 -3.69 13.74 -6.20
CA PRO A 87 -3.07 14.17 -4.96
C PRO A 87 -2.60 15.61 -5.21
N PRO A 88 -2.84 16.54 -4.25
CA PRO A 88 -2.31 17.88 -4.40
C PRO A 88 -0.82 17.74 -4.72
N ASP A 89 -0.36 18.48 -5.71
CA ASP A 89 1.05 18.51 -6.13
C ASP A 89 1.87 19.06 -4.96
N VAL A 90 2.15 18.15 -4.00
CA VAL A 90 3.00 18.45 -2.85
C VAL A 90 4.42 18.24 -3.35
N PRO A 91 5.16 19.30 -3.63
CA PRO A 91 6.58 19.13 -3.90
C PRO A 91 7.20 18.59 -2.61
N LEU A 92 7.44 17.29 -2.56
CA LEU A 92 8.34 16.74 -1.55
C LEU A 92 9.62 17.59 -1.59
N PRO A 93 10.18 18.00 -0.44
CA PRO A 93 11.40 18.78 -0.42
C PRO A 93 12.47 18.01 -1.20
N ARG A 94 12.62 18.35 -2.45
CA ARG A 94 13.67 17.84 -3.33
C ARG A 94 14.95 18.52 -2.85
N ASN A 95 15.76 17.82 -2.07
CA ASN A 95 17.17 18.15 -1.98
C ASN A 95 17.71 18.08 -3.41
N ALA A 96 18.01 19.22 -4.01
CA ALA A 96 18.38 19.33 -5.43
C ALA A 96 19.56 18.43 -5.86
N GLY A 97 20.37 17.95 -4.88
CA GLY A 97 21.43 16.98 -5.11
C GLY A 97 20.99 15.50 -5.09
N LEU A 98 19.79 15.18 -4.61
CA LEU A 98 19.28 13.81 -4.56
C LEU A 98 18.37 13.48 -5.77
N ALA A 99 17.90 14.48 -6.49
CA ALA A 99 16.96 14.29 -7.60
C ALA A 99 17.54 13.47 -8.76
N SER A 100 18.88 13.45 -8.92
CA SER A 100 19.57 12.70 -9.98
C SER A 100 20.05 11.32 -9.54
N ARG A 101 19.96 10.97 -8.25
CA ARG A 101 20.45 9.68 -7.74
C ARG A 101 19.36 8.62 -7.88
N LYS A 102 19.79 7.43 -8.31
CA LYS A 102 18.96 6.22 -8.27
C LYS A 102 18.51 5.96 -6.83
N ARG A 103 17.24 5.58 -6.66
CA ARG A 103 16.66 5.23 -5.36
C ARG A 103 16.36 3.74 -5.30
N ALA A 104 16.56 3.15 -4.14
CA ALA A 104 16.08 1.82 -3.82
C ALA A 104 14.95 1.94 -2.79
N PHE A 105 13.77 1.46 -3.13
CA PHE A 105 12.63 1.36 -2.23
C PHE A 105 12.65 0.00 -1.58
N VAL A 106 12.58 -0.05 -0.26
CA VAL A 106 12.60 -1.32 0.47
C VAL A 106 11.23 -1.55 1.11
N LEU A 107 10.60 -2.63 0.70
CA LEU A 107 9.35 -3.14 1.25
C LEU A 107 9.65 -4.34 2.16
N THR A 108 8.79 -4.59 3.12
CA THR A 108 8.87 -5.80 3.97
C THR A 108 7.49 -6.46 4.02
N PHE A 109 7.45 -7.77 3.74
CA PHE A 109 6.23 -8.55 3.82
C PHE A 109 6.46 -9.79 4.67
N LEU A 110 5.79 -9.85 5.81
CA LEU A 110 5.79 -10.98 6.74
C LEU A 110 4.42 -11.65 6.63
N GLY A 111 4.30 -12.61 5.71
CA GLY A 111 3.02 -13.20 5.35
C GLY A 111 2.56 -14.27 6.35
N ASP A 112 1.34 -14.10 6.84
CA ASP A 112 0.57 -15.07 7.59
C ASP A 112 -0.35 -15.90 6.66
N ALA A 113 -1.14 -16.81 7.23
CA ALA A 113 -2.04 -17.67 6.45
C ALA A 113 -3.12 -16.89 5.69
N GLU A 114 -3.63 -15.81 6.28
CA GLU A 114 -4.52 -14.85 5.61
C GLU A 114 -3.74 -13.55 5.43
N PRO A 115 -3.05 -13.31 4.30
CA PRO A 115 -2.01 -12.30 4.16
C PRO A 115 -2.49 -10.91 4.55
N SER A 116 -2.52 -10.65 5.85
CA SER A 116 -3.10 -9.45 6.48
C SER A 116 -2.42 -8.17 6.01
N GLN A 117 -1.13 -8.24 5.70
CA GLN A 117 -0.34 -7.11 5.21
C GLN A 117 -0.60 -6.73 3.74
N THR A 118 -1.49 -7.42 3.04
CA THR A 118 -1.78 -7.12 1.62
C THR A 118 -2.33 -5.70 1.43
N PHE A 119 -3.07 -5.19 2.39
CA PHE A 119 -3.60 -3.82 2.32
C PHE A 119 -2.48 -2.79 2.45
N ASP A 120 -1.57 -2.96 3.41
CA ASP A 120 -0.41 -2.08 3.58
C ASP A 120 0.50 -2.14 2.36
N LEU A 121 0.79 -3.35 1.86
CA LEU A 121 1.55 -3.56 0.64
C LEU A 121 0.95 -2.79 -0.56
N ARG A 122 -0.38 -2.78 -0.68
CA ARG A 122 -1.06 -2.04 -1.75
C ARG A 122 -0.82 -0.55 -1.66
N GLU A 123 -0.91 0.03 -0.47
CA GLU A 123 -0.67 1.46 -0.25
C GLU A 123 0.81 1.82 -0.51
N GLU A 124 1.73 1.01 0.00
CA GLU A 124 3.17 1.17 -0.22
C GLU A 124 3.54 1.06 -1.70
N VAL A 125 3.03 0.06 -2.42
CA VAL A 125 3.21 -0.09 -3.86
C VAL A 125 2.65 1.11 -4.61
N THR A 126 1.48 1.61 -4.22
CA THR A 126 0.88 2.79 -4.85
C THR A 126 1.76 4.04 -4.65
N ALA A 127 2.30 4.22 -3.44
CA ALA A 127 3.21 5.33 -3.15
C ALA A 127 4.51 5.23 -3.98
N ILE A 128 5.06 4.02 -4.12
CA ILE A 128 6.26 3.78 -4.93
C ILE A 128 5.99 4.07 -6.40
N VAL A 129 4.94 3.50 -6.98
CA VAL A 129 4.59 3.70 -8.41
C VAL A 129 4.42 5.19 -8.75
N ARG A 130 3.89 5.98 -7.81
CA ARG A 130 3.71 7.43 -7.99
C ARG A 130 4.99 8.25 -7.82
N SER A 131 5.97 7.76 -7.06
CA SER A 131 7.17 8.54 -6.70
C SER A 131 8.45 8.05 -7.35
N ALA A 132 8.48 6.81 -7.80
CA ALA A 132 9.63 6.21 -8.46
C ALA A 132 9.73 6.65 -9.93
N ASP A 133 10.95 6.58 -10.45
CA ASP A 133 11.27 6.90 -11.84
C ASP A 133 12.13 5.77 -12.42
N ALA A 134 11.51 4.94 -13.24
CA ALA A 134 12.19 3.83 -13.90
C ALA A 134 13.30 4.31 -14.87
N ALA A 135 13.11 5.47 -15.52
CA ALA A 135 14.13 6.04 -16.41
C ALA A 135 15.37 6.50 -15.64
N ARG A 136 15.20 6.95 -14.39
CA ARG A 136 16.32 7.24 -13.49
C ARG A 136 17.05 5.96 -13.04
N GLY A 137 16.43 4.80 -13.17
CA GLY A 137 16.93 3.50 -12.70
C GLY A 137 16.61 3.23 -11.24
N ASP A 138 15.48 3.72 -10.75
CA ASP A 138 14.95 3.37 -9.43
C ASP A 138 14.59 1.89 -9.38
N THR A 139 14.77 1.26 -8.22
CA THR A 139 14.55 -0.17 -8.01
C THR A 139 13.74 -0.43 -6.75
N VAL A 140 13.10 -1.59 -6.70
CA VAL A 140 12.35 -2.03 -5.52
C VAL A 140 12.97 -3.32 -4.98
N ILE A 141 13.13 -3.39 -3.67
CA ILE A 141 13.59 -4.56 -2.94
C ILE A 141 12.47 -4.98 -1.99
N LEU A 142 11.96 -6.20 -2.15
CA LEU A 142 11.00 -6.78 -1.22
C LEU A 142 11.72 -7.78 -0.31
N ARG A 143 11.73 -7.51 0.98
CA ARG A 143 12.10 -8.50 2.01
C ARG A 143 10.89 -9.37 2.28
N LEU A 144 10.99 -10.65 1.96
CA LEU A 144 9.87 -11.60 2.02
C LEU A 144 10.17 -12.73 2.99
N VAL A 145 9.24 -12.93 3.93
CA VAL A 145 9.17 -14.11 4.79
C VAL A 145 7.73 -14.58 4.80
N SER A 146 7.42 -15.72 4.19
CA SER A 146 6.06 -16.25 4.16
C SER A 146 6.02 -17.74 3.86
N GLY A 147 5.27 -18.49 4.66
CA GLY A 147 4.92 -19.88 4.41
C GLY A 147 3.80 -20.08 3.39
N GLY A 148 3.18 -18.99 2.91
CA GLY A 148 1.98 -19.04 2.09
C GLY A 148 0.71 -19.12 2.91
N GLY A 149 -0.43 -19.32 2.25
CA GLY A 149 -1.76 -19.35 2.86
C GLY A 149 -2.86 -19.29 1.81
N SER A 150 -3.90 -18.49 2.06
CA SER A 150 -5.07 -18.44 1.19
C SER A 150 -4.72 -18.01 -0.23
N VAL A 151 -5.21 -18.76 -1.22
CA VAL A 151 -4.89 -18.55 -2.64
C VAL A 151 -5.32 -17.16 -3.11
N THR A 152 -6.51 -16.74 -2.71
CA THR A 152 -7.07 -15.44 -3.11
C THR A 152 -6.32 -14.27 -2.48
N GLY A 153 -5.93 -14.40 -1.20
CA GLY A 153 -5.19 -13.39 -0.49
C GLY A 153 -3.78 -13.18 -1.05
N TYR A 154 -3.04 -14.27 -1.23
CA TYR A 154 -1.71 -14.22 -1.84
C TYR A 154 -1.74 -13.85 -3.32
N GLY A 155 -2.79 -14.25 -4.04
CA GLY A 155 -3.04 -13.80 -5.42
C GLY A 155 -3.19 -12.29 -5.50
N LEU A 156 -3.90 -11.69 -4.55
CA LEU A 156 -4.05 -10.24 -4.46
C LEU A 156 -2.72 -9.54 -4.11
N ALA A 157 -1.96 -10.11 -3.17
CA ALA A 157 -0.63 -9.59 -2.83
C ALA A 157 0.34 -9.64 -4.02
N MET A 158 0.36 -10.77 -4.74
CA MET A 158 1.12 -10.93 -5.98
C MET A 158 0.72 -9.88 -7.03
N ALA A 159 -0.57 -9.63 -7.21
CA ALA A 159 -1.08 -8.64 -8.17
C ALA A 159 -0.59 -7.22 -7.83
N GLN A 160 -0.38 -6.89 -6.55
CA GLN A 160 0.22 -5.60 -6.19
C GLN A 160 1.67 -5.50 -6.68
N LEU A 161 2.45 -6.58 -6.55
CA LEU A 161 3.85 -6.59 -7.01
C LEU A 161 3.97 -6.48 -8.54
N LEU A 162 3.01 -7.03 -9.29
CA LEU A 162 2.96 -6.88 -10.75
C LEU A 162 2.87 -5.41 -11.17
N ARG A 163 2.18 -4.57 -10.41
CA ARG A 163 2.07 -3.13 -10.69
C ARG A 163 3.44 -2.42 -10.69
N LEU A 164 4.38 -2.89 -9.88
CA LEU A 164 5.75 -2.37 -9.88
C LEU A 164 6.46 -2.67 -11.21
N LYS A 165 6.27 -3.88 -11.73
CA LYS A 165 6.82 -4.29 -13.04
C LYS A 165 6.16 -3.54 -14.20
N GLU A 166 4.85 -3.38 -14.17
CA GLU A 166 4.09 -2.58 -15.15
C GLU A 166 4.56 -1.13 -15.18
N ALA A 167 4.99 -0.59 -14.03
CA ALA A 167 5.61 0.71 -13.92
C ALA A 167 7.09 0.75 -14.40
N GLY A 168 7.61 -0.37 -14.91
CA GLY A 168 8.99 -0.49 -15.41
C GLY A 168 10.06 -0.55 -14.33
N LEU A 169 9.68 -0.77 -13.07
CA LEU A 169 10.61 -0.84 -11.94
C LEU A 169 11.20 -2.24 -11.81
N HIS A 170 12.51 -2.32 -11.61
CA HIS A 170 13.17 -3.59 -11.33
C HIS A 170 12.87 -4.05 -9.90
N LEU A 171 12.26 -5.23 -9.77
CA LEU A 171 11.90 -5.83 -8.49
C LEU A 171 12.90 -6.94 -8.12
N THR A 172 13.55 -6.79 -6.98
CA THR A 172 14.35 -7.85 -6.35
C THR A 172 13.62 -8.35 -5.10
N VAL A 173 13.38 -9.65 -5.00
CA VAL A 173 12.84 -10.27 -3.78
C VAL A 173 13.97 -10.92 -3.00
N CYS A 174 14.10 -10.52 -1.74
CA CYS A 174 15.05 -11.09 -0.78
C CYS A 174 14.32 -12.02 0.17
N VAL A 175 14.60 -13.31 0.11
CA VAL A 175 14.02 -14.35 0.97
C VAL A 175 14.99 -14.62 2.12
N GLU A 176 14.58 -14.24 3.34
CA GLU A 176 15.44 -14.41 4.52
C GLU A 176 15.36 -15.83 5.09
N GLN A 177 14.16 -16.36 5.24
CA GLN A 177 13.93 -17.67 5.86
C GLN A 177 13.06 -18.58 5.00
N VAL A 178 11.91 -18.08 4.53
CA VAL A 178 10.95 -18.87 3.79
C VAL A 178 10.17 -18.04 2.78
N ALA A 179 10.00 -18.59 1.58
CA ALA A 179 9.02 -18.16 0.58
C ALA A 179 8.39 -19.42 -0.01
N ALA A 180 7.30 -19.89 0.59
CA ALA A 180 6.66 -21.14 0.22
C ALA A 180 5.21 -20.91 -0.22
N SER A 181 4.68 -21.77 -1.11
CA SER A 181 3.29 -21.72 -1.59
C SER A 181 2.94 -20.29 -2.10
N GLY A 182 1.93 -19.63 -1.50
CA GLY A 182 1.57 -18.25 -1.83
C GLY A 182 2.75 -17.26 -1.70
N GLY A 183 3.65 -17.44 -0.73
CA GLY A 183 4.87 -16.66 -0.60
C GLY A 183 5.82 -16.87 -1.78
N TYR A 184 5.95 -18.08 -2.27
CA TYR A 184 6.75 -18.35 -3.47
C TYR A 184 6.09 -17.78 -4.74
N MET A 185 4.77 -17.82 -4.83
CA MET A 185 4.02 -17.17 -5.91
C MET A 185 4.31 -15.66 -5.97
N MET A 186 4.38 -14.98 -4.82
CA MET A 186 4.81 -13.57 -4.76
C MET A 186 6.27 -13.41 -5.20
N ALA A 187 7.17 -14.30 -4.77
CA ALA A 187 8.58 -14.23 -5.16
C ALA A 187 8.81 -14.38 -6.67
N CYS A 188 8.00 -15.21 -7.34
CA CYS A 188 8.08 -15.45 -8.78
C CYS A 188 7.77 -14.23 -9.65
N VAL A 189 7.17 -13.16 -9.11
CA VAL A 189 6.96 -11.90 -9.84
C VAL A 189 8.27 -11.16 -10.06
N ALA A 190 9.27 -11.38 -9.21
CA ALA A 190 10.52 -10.64 -9.22
C ALA A 190 11.34 -10.84 -10.50
N ASP A 191 12.11 -9.83 -10.87
CA ASP A 191 13.16 -9.94 -11.88
C ASP A 191 14.37 -10.71 -11.33
N LYS A 192 14.57 -10.63 -9.99
CA LYS A 192 15.64 -11.34 -9.31
C LYS A 192 15.19 -11.80 -7.92
N ILE A 193 15.45 -13.08 -7.62
CA ILE A 193 15.27 -13.63 -6.28
C ILE A 193 16.66 -13.82 -5.67
N VAL A 194 16.84 -13.32 -4.45
CA VAL A 194 18.02 -13.53 -3.62
C VAL A 194 17.58 -14.24 -2.35
N ALA A 195 18.12 -15.39 -2.07
CA ALA A 195 17.74 -16.17 -0.89
C ALA A 195 18.96 -16.39 0.02
N SER A 196 18.71 -16.46 1.33
CA SER A 196 19.75 -16.89 2.26
C SER A 196 20.09 -18.37 2.01
N PRO A 197 21.30 -18.84 2.38
CA PRO A 197 21.74 -20.21 2.09
C PRO A 197 20.80 -21.31 2.64
N PHE A 198 20.08 -21.03 3.69
CA PHE A 198 19.16 -21.98 4.34
C PHE A 198 17.68 -21.60 4.17
N ALA A 199 17.37 -20.66 3.28
CA ALA A 199 15.98 -20.29 3.01
C ALA A 199 15.23 -21.44 2.33
N VAL A 200 14.01 -21.63 2.73
CA VAL A 200 13.09 -22.62 2.13
C VAL A 200 12.27 -21.91 1.05
N LEU A 201 12.39 -22.41 -0.20
CA LEU A 201 11.63 -21.89 -1.34
C LEU A 201 10.85 -23.02 -2.02
N GLY A 202 9.66 -22.71 -2.54
CA GLY A 202 8.87 -23.68 -3.31
C GLY A 202 7.54 -24.02 -2.67
N SER A 203 7.30 -25.30 -2.36
CA SER A 203 5.98 -25.80 -1.89
C SER A 203 4.86 -25.38 -2.86
N ILE A 204 5.05 -25.68 -4.14
CA ILE A 204 4.11 -25.31 -5.20
C ILE A 204 2.95 -26.28 -5.19
N GLY A 205 1.74 -25.80 -4.88
CA GLY A 205 0.53 -26.61 -4.87
C GLY A 205 -0.58 -25.96 -4.07
N VAL A 206 -1.76 -26.57 -4.19
CA VAL A 206 -2.96 -26.19 -3.42
C VAL A 206 -3.43 -27.43 -2.67
N ILE A 207 -3.68 -27.30 -1.39
CA ILE A 207 -4.26 -28.34 -0.54
C ILE A 207 -5.63 -27.85 -0.13
N THR A 208 -6.64 -28.69 -0.30
CA THR A 208 -7.98 -28.48 0.21
C THR A 208 -8.40 -29.72 0.99
N GLU A 209 -8.70 -29.56 2.25
CA GLU A 209 -9.24 -30.61 3.10
C GLU A 209 -10.72 -30.33 3.39
N ILE A 210 -11.58 -31.20 2.93
CA ILE A 210 -13.02 -31.09 3.15
C ILE A 210 -13.45 -32.29 3.99
N PRO A 211 -13.73 -32.13 5.30
CA PRO A 211 -14.24 -33.22 6.10
C PRO A 211 -15.66 -33.58 5.65
N ASN A 212 -15.84 -34.83 5.19
CA ASN A 212 -17.16 -35.33 4.86
C ASN A 212 -17.76 -36.08 6.04
N VAL A 213 -18.69 -35.45 6.71
CA VAL A 213 -19.40 -35.99 7.88
C VAL A 213 -20.87 -36.38 7.54
N TYR A 214 -21.25 -36.32 6.28
CA TYR A 214 -22.61 -36.53 5.81
C TYR A 214 -23.20 -37.87 6.29
N GLU A 215 -22.51 -38.98 6.04
CA GLU A 215 -22.98 -40.30 6.43
C GLU A 215 -23.12 -40.47 7.96
N ARG A 216 -22.21 -39.87 8.72
CA ARG A 216 -22.28 -39.88 10.18
C ARG A 216 -23.52 -39.15 10.67
N LEU A 217 -23.73 -37.94 10.20
CA LEU A 217 -24.88 -37.11 10.59
C LEU A 217 -26.21 -37.73 10.14
N THR A 218 -26.24 -38.34 8.96
CA THR A 218 -27.42 -39.09 8.50
C THR A 218 -27.76 -40.28 9.41
N LYS A 219 -26.76 -41.03 9.87
CA LYS A 219 -26.94 -42.11 10.84
C LYS A 219 -27.43 -41.62 12.22
N GLU A 220 -27.08 -40.41 12.58
CA GLU A 220 -27.53 -39.74 13.80
C GLU A 220 -28.92 -39.05 13.62
N GLY A 221 -29.60 -39.25 12.47
CA GLY A 221 -30.95 -38.74 12.20
C GLY A 221 -31.01 -37.30 11.71
N VAL A 222 -29.86 -36.69 11.35
CA VAL A 222 -29.83 -35.34 10.78
C VAL A 222 -30.10 -35.42 9.25
N THR A 223 -31.12 -34.72 8.79
CA THR A 223 -31.44 -34.61 7.37
C THR A 223 -31.05 -33.24 6.83
N PHE A 224 -30.48 -33.23 5.63
CA PHE A 224 -30.09 -32.00 4.94
C PHE A 224 -31.10 -31.68 3.85
N SER A 225 -31.76 -30.53 3.96
CA SER A 225 -32.65 -30.02 2.94
C SER A 225 -32.00 -28.81 2.26
N THR A 226 -31.67 -28.93 0.99
CA THR A 226 -31.03 -27.84 0.23
C THR A 226 -32.04 -27.25 -0.75
N VAL A 227 -32.31 -25.95 -0.60
CA VAL A 227 -33.12 -25.18 -1.54
C VAL A 227 -32.22 -24.23 -2.29
N THR A 228 -32.17 -24.36 -3.61
CA THR A 228 -31.35 -23.48 -4.45
C THR A 228 -32.22 -22.77 -5.49
N ALA A 229 -31.82 -21.57 -5.84
CA ALA A 229 -32.38 -20.82 -6.95
C ALA A 229 -31.24 -20.36 -7.88
N GLY A 230 -31.38 -20.58 -9.17
CA GLY A 230 -30.39 -20.30 -10.21
C GLY A 230 -29.63 -21.54 -10.67
N GLU A 231 -29.45 -21.65 -11.97
CA GLU A 231 -28.86 -22.81 -12.66
C GLU A 231 -27.41 -23.08 -12.21
N PHE A 232 -26.63 -22.06 -11.93
CA PHE A 232 -25.22 -22.17 -11.58
C PHE A 232 -24.89 -21.90 -10.11
N LYS A 233 -25.91 -21.94 -9.23
CA LYS A 233 -25.70 -21.59 -7.82
C LYS A 233 -24.82 -22.58 -7.07
N ARG A 234 -24.79 -23.84 -7.49
CA ARG A 234 -24.02 -24.90 -6.85
C ARG A 234 -23.34 -25.77 -7.94
N THR A 235 -22.01 -25.77 -7.92
CA THR A 235 -21.19 -26.52 -8.87
C THR A 235 -20.62 -27.80 -8.28
N LEU A 236 -20.59 -27.90 -6.93
CA LEU A 236 -20.16 -29.11 -6.21
C LEU A 236 -21.33 -29.65 -5.40
N THR A 237 -21.67 -30.92 -5.63
CA THR A 237 -22.59 -31.70 -4.78
C THR A 237 -21.78 -32.55 -3.81
N PRO A 238 -22.31 -32.86 -2.62
CA PRO A 238 -21.63 -33.75 -1.67
C PRO A 238 -21.43 -35.14 -2.28
#